data_5ddc4f2ee65e5249bb1b00e37658dfea
#
_entry.id   5ddc4f2ee65e5249bb1b00e37658dfea
#
_cell.length_a   1.000
_cell.length_b   1.000
_cell.length_c   1.000
_cell.angle_alpha   90.00
_cell.angle_beta   90.00
_cell.angle_gamma   90.00
#
_symmetry.space_group_name_H-M   'P 1'
#
loop_
_entity.id
_entity.type
_entity.pdbx_description
1 polymer ?
#
loop_
_entity_poly.entity_id
_entity_poly.type
_entity_poly.pdbx_seq_one_letter_code
_entity_poly.pdbx_strand_id
1 'polypeptide(L)'
;HDGGGIAAAGSRAVVRSEERAAVNAAKAREALEQGRPAEAVSLAEAAVAMQPVDARYRMLLAQSYLKAGRFLSAEAAYGDTLKLAPGDARAALNLALAQIASGHMAAALTTLDTHQALINPADRGLALALAGDAEAGVQVLTAAVRSPDATAKARQNLGLALALSGNWIEARSMAGIDLSPTEADERVMQWAAFAKPDHASDQIAALLGVKAAKDPGQPVALALNASVPVAVAKAEPVQVSQPVPAAVPASAPVVVASVPSPVAPRIVFAPRVEVVQAVPPAIPYKRPVVTARADVAPRR
;
A
#
# COMPACT_ATOMS: atom_id res chain seq x y z
N HIS A 1 12.86 43.41 33.56
CA HIS A 1 11.93 43.41 32.41
C HIS A 1 12.57 42.84 31.14
N ASP A 2 12.95 41.54 31.13
CA ASP A 2 13.55 40.93 29.92
C ASP A 2 12.83 39.67 29.42
N GLY A 3 11.54 39.49 29.78
CA GLY A 3 10.76 38.34 29.27
C GLY A 3 10.26 38.43 27.83
N GLY A 4 10.22 39.63 27.23
CA GLY A 4 9.64 39.85 25.90
C GLY A 4 10.56 39.45 24.73
N GLY A 5 11.86 39.46 24.92
CA GLY A 5 12.84 39.16 23.84
C GLY A 5 12.94 37.70 23.49
N ILE A 6 12.84 36.79 24.46
CA ILE A 6 12.96 35.34 24.25
C ILE A 6 11.72 34.77 23.54
N ALA A 7 10.51 35.22 23.91
CA ALA A 7 9.28 34.81 23.23
C ALA A 7 9.23 35.27 21.77
N ALA A 8 9.66 36.48 21.47
CA ALA A 8 9.73 37.00 20.10
C ALA A 8 10.80 36.31 19.23
N ALA A 9 11.92 35.91 19.82
CA ALA A 9 12.97 35.15 19.14
C ALA A 9 12.49 33.73 18.83
N GLY A 10 11.78 33.05 19.75
CA GLY A 10 11.18 31.73 19.56
C GLY A 10 10.16 31.73 18.41
N SER A 11 9.23 32.70 18.41
CA SER A 11 8.21 32.84 17.36
C SER A 11 8.83 33.03 15.98
N ARG A 12 9.87 33.84 15.84
CA ARG A 12 10.59 34.03 14.56
C ARG A 12 11.34 32.80 14.12
N ALA A 13 11.86 31.96 15.03
CA ALA A 13 12.52 30.72 14.70
C ALA A 13 11.53 29.68 14.17
N VAL A 14 10.34 29.58 14.78
CA VAL A 14 9.25 28.70 14.33
C VAL A 14 8.78 29.10 12.93
N VAL A 15 8.45 30.36 12.69
CA VAL A 15 8.03 30.87 11.37
C VAL A 15 9.08 30.56 10.29
N ARG A 16 10.35 30.81 10.58
CA ARG A 16 11.43 30.47 9.63
C ARG A 16 11.55 28.97 9.36
N SER A 17 11.27 28.12 10.37
CA SER A 17 11.26 26.67 10.17
C SER A 17 10.12 26.25 9.26
N GLU A 18 8.92 26.80 9.45
CA GLU A 18 7.74 26.56 8.61
C GLU A 18 7.96 27.00 7.15
N GLU A 19 8.50 28.21 6.95
CA GLU A 19 8.83 28.71 5.60
C GLU A 19 9.84 27.80 4.89
N ARG A 20 10.90 27.37 5.58
CA ARG A 20 11.89 26.45 5.01
C ARG A 20 11.30 25.09 4.70
N ALA A 21 10.44 24.53 5.56
CA ALA A 21 9.73 23.29 5.31
C ALA A 21 8.87 23.40 4.04
N ALA A 22 8.12 24.50 3.91
CA ALA A 22 7.30 24.76 2.72
C ALA A 22 8.12 24.88 1.43
N VAL A 23 9.26 25.57 1.48
CA VAL A 23 10.19 25.67 0.32
C VAL A 23 10.74 24.30 -0.06
N ASN A 24 11.20 23.51 0.90
CA ASN A 24 11.71 22.17 0.64
C ASN A 24 10.61 21.26 0.06
N ALA A 25 9.38 21.33 0.60
CA ALA A 25 8.25 20.58 0.08
C ALA A 25 7.86 20.99 -1.35
N ALA A 26 7.93 22.28 -1.69
CA ALA A 26 7.69 22.76 -3.06
C ALA A 26 8.74 22.21 -4.03
N LYS A 27 10.01 22.29 -3.68
CA LYS A 27 11.11 21.73 -4.46
C LYS A 27 11.03 20.21 -4.60
N ALA A 28 10.60 19.50 -3.55
CA ALA A 28 10.40 18.06 -3.61
C ALA A 28 9.32 17.67 -4.62
N ARG A 29 8.20 18.41 -4.68
CA ARG A 29 7.14 18.18 -5.70
C ARG A 29 7.69 18.43 -7.10
N GLU A 30 8.39 19.54 -7.31
CA GLU A 30 9.03 19.85 -8.59
C GLU A 30 10.02 18.76 -9.01
N ALA A 31 10.84 18.25 -8.09
CA ALA A 31 11.76 17.15 -8.37
C ALA A 31 11.02 15.86 -8.76
N LEU A 32 9.86 15.54 -8.15
CA LEU A 32 9.02 14.42 -8.55
C LEU A 32 8.46 14.59 -9.97
N GLU A 33 7.97 15.78 -10.30
CA GLU A 33 7.43 16.10 -11.62
C GLU A 33 8.51 16.00 -12.71
N GLN A 34 9.74 16.34 -12.37
CA GLN A 34 10.90 16.25 -13.26
C GLN A 34 11.55 14.85 -13.29
N GLY A 35 10.95 13.84 -12.61
CA GLY A 35 11.47 12.47 -12.58
C GLY A 35 12.81 12.34 -11.81
N ARG A 36 13.02 13.18 -10.79
CA ARG A 36 14.21 13.17 -9.91
C ARG A 36 13.86 12.70 -8.49
N PRO A 37 13.45 11.42 -8.31
CA PRO A 37 12.91 10.94 -7.03
C PRO A 37 13.95 10.95 -5.90
N ALA A 38 15.23 10.74 -6.17
CA ALA A 38 16.27 10.77 -5.14
C ALA A 38 16.42 12.16 -4.51
N GLU A 39 16.35 13.20 -5.33
CA GLU A 39 16.36 14.59 -4.86
C GLU A 39 15.09 14.92 -4.08
N ALA A 40 13.95 14.47 -4.58
CA ALA A 40 12.67 14.64 -3.89
C ALA A 40 12.67 14.00 -2.50
N VAL A 41 13.29 12.83 -2.33
CA VAL A 41 13.46 12.18 -1.02
C VAL A 41 14.22 13.09 -0.07
N SER A 42 15.40 13.58 -0.45
CA SER A 42 16.22 14.43 0.42
C SER A 42 15.50 15.71 0.86
N LEU A 43 14.78 16.34 -0.08
CA LEU A 43 14.01 17.56 0.19
C LEU A 43 12.78 17.29 1.07
N ALA A 44 12.08 16.18 0.84
CA ALA A 44 10.92 15.80 1.66
C ALA A 44 11.35 15.36 3.08
N GLU A 45 12.46 14.64 3.23
CA GLU A 45 13.06 14.34 4.54
C GLU A 45 13.37 15.61 5.32
N ALA A 46 13.96 16.62 4.66
CA ALA A 46 14.23 17.91 5.28
C ALA A 46 12.96 18.66 5.69
N ALA A 47 11.89 18.58 4.88
CA ALA A 47 10.60 19.19 5.24
C ALA A 47 9.96 18.51 6.47
N VAL A 48 9.96 17.17 6.51
CA VAL A 48 9.44 16.39 7.66
C VAL A 48 10.29 16.63 8.92
N ALA A 49 11.61 16.73 8.80
CA ALA A 49 12.47 17.04 9.94
C ALA A 49 12.14 18.40 10.60
N MET A 50 11.70 19.37 9.80
CA MET A 50 11.29 20.70 10.27
C MET A 50 9.86 20.74 10.82
N GLN A 51 8.95 19.91 10.25
CA GLN A 51 7.53 19.84 10.62
C GLN A 51 7.08 18.36 10.74
N PRO A 52 7.47 17.67 11.82
CA PRO A 52 7.30 16.21 11.93
C PRO A 52 5.85 15.73 11.99
N VAL A 53 4.92 16.57 12.41
CA VAL A 53 3.48 16.24 12.57
C VAL A 53 2.61 16.77 11.42
N ASP A 54 3.21 17.31 10.37
CA ASP A 54 2.45 17.73 9.19
C ASP A 54 2.20 16.55 8.25
N ALA A 55 0.93 16.09 8.19
CA ALA A 55 0.51 14.97 7.35
C ALA A 55 0.83 15.20 5.85
N ARG A 56 0.81 16.45 5.37
CA ARG A 56 1.08 16.79 3.96
C ARG A 56 2.54 16.55 3.61
N TYR A 57 3.47 16.87 4.52
CA TYR A 57 4.91 16.62 4.29
C TYR A 57 5.24 15.15 4.43
N ARG A 58 4.58 14.41 5.34
CA ARG A 58 4.73 12.95 5.42
C ARG A 58 4.18 12.23 4.21
N MET A 59 3.03 12.67 3.68
CA MET A 59 2.51 12.16 2.42
C MET A 59 3.50 12.40 1.26
N LEU A 60 4.08 13.59 1.18
CA LEU A 60 5.07 13.92 0.14
C LEU A 60 6.33 13.06 0.29
N LEU A 61 6.81 12.84 1.51
CA LEU A 61 7.94 11.96 1.79
C LEU A 61 7.63 10.52 1.35
N ALA A 62 6.45 10.01 1.72
CA ALA A 62 6.00 8.67 1.35
C ALA A 62 5.94 8.50 -0.19
N GLN A 63 5.38 9.49 -0.90
CA GLN A 63 5.35 9.51 -2.36
C GLN A 63 6.77 9.56 -2.97
N SER A 64 7.67 10.33 -2.36
CA SER A 64 9.06 10.43 -2.82
C SER A 64 9.78 9.09 -2.67
N TYR A 65 9.63 8.40 -1.54
CA TYR A 65 10.16 7.06 -1.34
C TYR A 65 9.58 6.05 -2.33
N LEU A 66 8.26 6.07 -2.53
CA LEU A 66 7.59 5.18 -3.48
C LEU A 66 8.12 5.38 -4.91
N LYS A 67 8.27 6.63 -5.36
CA LYS A 67 8.82 6.96 -6.67
C LYS A 67 10.31 6.65 -6.79
N ALA A 68 11.04 6.65 -5.68
CA ALA A 68 12.43 6.20 -5.63
C ALA A 68 12.58 4.67 -5.55
N GLY A 69 11.47 3.91 -5.52
CA GLY A 69 11.48 2.45 -5.36
C GLY A 69 11.92 1.98 -3.97
N ARG A 70 11.87 2.86 -2.96
CA ARG A 70 12.22 2.59 -1.56
C ARG A 70 10.96 2.18 -0.81
N PHE A 71 10.56 0.92 -0.94
CA PHE A 71 9.25 0.44 -0.50
C PHE A 71 9.11 0.33 1.02
N LEU A 72 10.15 -0.10 1.75
CA LEU A 72 10.14 -0.14 3.22
C LEU A 72 10.03 1.26 3.82
N SER A 73 10.78 2.23 3.25
CA SER A 73 10.69 3.63 3.66
C SER A 73 9.32 4.22 3.35
N ALA A 74 8.74 3.89 2.17
CA ALA A 74 7.41 4.33 1.77
C ALA A 74 6.33 3.77 2.71
N GLU A 75 6.41 2.48 3.07
CA GLU A 75 5.51 1.83 4.02
C GLU A 75 5.48 2.58 5.35
N ALA A 76 6.66 2.85 5.94
CA ALA A 76 6.76 3.60 7.20
C ALA A 76 6.15 5.00 7.09
N ALA A 77 6.48 5.75 6.04
CA ALA A 77 6.02 7.13 5.86
C ALA A 77 4.51 7.22 5.55
N TYR A 78 3.93 6.27 4.77
CA TYR A 78 2.47 6.19 4.58
C TYR A 78 1.75 5.79 5.87
N GLY A 79 2.31 4.86 6.64
CA GLY A 79 1.79 4.50 7.95
C GLY A 79 1.74 5.70 8.90
N ASP A 80 2.78 6.51 8.93
CA ASP A 80 2.83 7.75 9.70
C ASP A 80 1.83 8.80 9.16
N THR A 81 1.64 8.87 7.85
CA THR A 81 0.63 9.74 7.23
C THR A 81 -0.77 9.38 7.70
N LEU A 82 -1.12 8.07 7.72
CA LEU A 82 -2.44 7.61 8.16
C LEU A 82 -2.69 7.80 9.65
N LYS A 83 -1.66 7.78 10.50
CA LYS A 83 -1.80 8.15 11.93
C LYS A 83 -2.23 9.60 12.10
N LEU A 84 -1.78 10.51 11.21
CA LEU A 84 -2.12 11.94 11.25
C LEU A 84 -3.36 12.27 10.44
N ALA A 85 -3.65 11.51 9.37
CA ALA A 85 -4.78 11.71 8.46
C ALA A 85 -5.45 10.36 8.13
N PRO A 86 -6.23 9.75 9.06
CA PRO A 86 -6.79 8.41 8.90
C PRO A 86 -7.76 8.25 7.71
N GLY A 87 -8.32 9.37 7.22
CA GLY A 87 -9.24 9.38 6.08
C GLY A 87 -8.58 9.53 4.70
N ASP A 88 -7.25 9.49 4.61
CA ASP A 88 -6.57 9.64 3.31
C ASP A 88 -6.56 8.32 2.53
N ALA A 89 -7.50 8.21 1.58
CA ALA A 89 -7.66 7.04 0.69
C ALA A 89 -6.39 6.72 -0.11
N ARG A 90 -5.64 7.76 -0.54
CA ARG A 90 -4.42 7.60 -1.32
C ARG A 90 -3.29 7.04 -0.46
N ALA A 91 -3.17 7.53 0.78
CA ALA A 91 -2.20 6.98 1.73
C ALA A 91 -2.51 5.52 2.02
N ALA A 92 -3.78 5.15 2.24
CA ALA A 92 -4.20 3.79 2.52
C ALA A 92 -3.87 2.82 1.37
N LEU A 93 -4.22 3.18 0.13
CA LEU A 93 -3.90 2.36 -1.04
C LEU A 93 -2.39 2.20 -1.24
N ASN A 94 -1.65 3.31 -1.18
CA ASN A 94 -0.20 3.27 -1.41
C ASN A 94 0.55 2.60 -0.26
N LEU A 95 0.03 2.65 0.99
CA LEU A 95 0.54 1.83 2.09
C LEU A 95 0.42 0.35 1.76
N ALA A 96 -0.77 -0.11 1.32
CA ALA A 96 -0.95 -1.50 0.94
C ALA A 96 -0.02 -1.93 -0.20
N LEU A 97 0.15 -1.10 -1.23
CA LEU A 97 1.09 -1.39 -2.33
C LEU A 97 2.54 -1.44 -1.85
N ALA A 98 2.95 -0.54 -0.96
CA ALA A 98 4.30 -0.55 -0.38
C ALA A 98 4.52 -1.80 0.49
N GLN A 99 3.51 -2.23 1.25
CA GLN A 99 3.53 -3.48 2.04
C GLN A 99 3.65 -4.72 1.15
N ILE A 100 2.90 -4.78 0.03
CA ILE A 100 3.04 -5.87 -0.96
C ILE A 100 4.47 -5.90 -1.50
N ALA A 101 5.00 -4.76 -1.92
CA ALA A 101 6.36 -4.66 -2.46
C ALA A 101 7.44 -5.05 -1.43
N SER A 102 7.18 -4.79 -0.15
CA SER A 102 8.05 -5.18 0.98
C SER A 102 7.89 -6.66 1.38
N GLY A 103 6.95 -7.41 0.78
CA GLY A 103 6.65 -8.79 1.14
C GLY A 103 5.73 -8.94 2.36
N HIS A 104 5.16 -7.86 2.87
CA HIS A 104 4.28 -7.84 4.05
C HIS A 104 2.80 -8.06 3.65
N MET A 105 2.50 -9.20 3.00
CA MET A 105 1.19 -9.49 2.42
C MET A 105 0.04 -9.42 3.44
N ALA A 106 0.22 -10.00 4.62
CA ALA A 106 -0.82 -9.99 5.68
C ALA A 106 -1.13 -8.56 6.16
N ALA A 107 -0.12 -7.70 6.27
CA ALA A 107 -0.30 -6.30 6.63
C ALA A 107 -1.05 -5.54 5.51
N ALA A 108 -0.74 -5.83 4.24
CA ALA A 108 -1.42 -5.24 3.10
C ALA A 108 -2.92 -5.60 3.08
N LEU A 109 -3.26 -6.88 3.27
CA LEU A 109 -4.66 -7.33 3.37
C LEU A 109 -5.39 -6.63 4.53
N THR A 110 -4.76 -6.53 5.70
CA THR A 110 -5.32 -5.80 6.84
C THR A 110 -5.55 -4.32 6.52
N THR A 111 -4.60 -3.66 5.85
CA THR A 111 -4.73 -2.26 5.43
C THR A 111 -5.89 -2.07 4.45
N LEU A 112 -6.01 -2.96 3.45
CA LEU A 112 -7.09 -2.93 2.45
C LEU A 112 -8.47 -3.19 3.03
N ASP A 113 -8.56 -4.01 4.07
CA ASP A 113 -9.82 -4.27 4.78
C ASP A 113 -10.19 -3.09 5.69
N THR A 114 -9.25 -2.62 6.50
CA THR A 114 -9.48 -1.50 7.44
C THR A 114 -9.94 -0.23 6.71
N HIS A 115 -9.40 0.03 5.54
CA HIS A 115 -9.69 1.24 4.76
C HIS A 115 -10.61 1.01 3.55
N GLN A 116 -11.35 -0.11 3.52
CA GLN A 116 -12.17 -0.51 2.37
C GLN A 116 -13.20 0.54 1.92
N ALA A 117 -13.77 1.29 2.87
CA ALA A 117 -14.75 2.33 2.59
C ALA A 117 -14.14 3.59 1.93
N LEU A 118 -12.85 3.79 2.04
CA LEU A 118 -12.13 4.94 1.50
C LEU A 118 -11.56 4.67 0.11
N ILE A 119 -11.04 3.45 -0.11
CA ILE A 119 -10.31 3.09 -1.33
C ILE A 119 -11.31 2.79 -2.46
N ASN A 120 -11.04 3.34 -3.65
CA ASN A 120 -11.85 3.04 -4.83
C ASN A 120 -11.89 1.51 -5.07
N PRO A 121 -13.08 0.90 -5.29
CA PRO A 121 -13.22 -0.54 -5.45
C PRO A 121 -12.34 -1.14 -6.56
N ALA A 122 -12.16 -0.43 -7.68
CA ALA A 122 -11.31 -0.92 -8.78
C ALA A 122 -9.83 -1.01 -8.39
N ASP A 123 -9.34 -0.07 -7.59
CA ASP A 123 -7.95 -0.08 -7.09
C ASP A 123 -7.77 -1.07 -5.94
N ARG A 124 -8.75 -1.12 -5.02
CA ARG A 124 -8.76 -2.06 -3.91
C ARG A 124 -8.77 -3.51 -4.39
N GLY A 125 -9.62 -3.83 -5.37
CA GLY A 125 -9.72 -5.20 -5.88
C GLY A 125 -8.42 -5.67 -6.56
N LEU A 126 -7.74 -4.79 -7.31
CA LEU A 126 -6.43 -5.13 -7.87
C LEU A 126 -5.38 -5.31 -6.76
N ALA A 127 -5.36 -4.44 -5.75
CA ALA A 127 -4.42 -4.54 -4.64
C ALA A 127 -4.64 -5.84 -3.83
N LEU A 128 -5.89 -6.29 -3.62
CA LEU A 128 -6.21 -7.60 -3.00
C LEU A 128 -5.61 -8.75 -3.80
N ALA A 129 -5.81 -8.75 -5.13
CA ALA A 129 -5.24 -9.78 -6.00
C ALA A 129 -3.70 -9.83 -5.94
N LEU A 130 -3.05 -8.66 -5.92
CA LEU A 130 -1.60 -8.53 -5.78
C LEU A 130 -1.09 -8.95 -4.39
N ALA A 131 -1.90 -8.77 -3.36
CA ALA A 131 -1.60 -9.22 -2.00
C ALA A 131 -1.80 -10.74 -1.79
N GLY A 132 -2.17 -11.47 -2.86
CA GLY A 132 -2.35 -12.91 -2.85
C GLY A 132 -3.79 -13.37 -2.61
N ASP A 133 -4.73 -12.47 -2.35
CA ASP A 133 -6.17 -12.77 -2.28
C ASP A 133 -6.86 -12.46 -3.61
N ALA A 134 -6.52 -13.24 -4.63
CA ALA A 134 -7.03 -13.04 -5.98
C ALA A 134 -8.55 -13.28 -6.05
N GLU A 135 -9.10 -14.17 -5.23
CA GLU A 135 -10.54 -14.45 -5.20
C GLU A 135 -11.33 -13.24 -4.70
N ALA A 136 -10.95 -12.66 -3.54
CA ALA A 136 -11.57 -11.44 -3.05
C ALA A 136 -11.38 -10.27 -4.01
N GLY A 137 -10.19 -10.16 -4.65
CA GLY A 137 -9.91 -9.16 -5.68
C GLY A 137 -10.89 -9.26 -6.86
N VAL A 138 -11.09 -10.47 -7.41
CA VAL A 138 -12.03 -10.72 -8.50
C VAL A 138 -13.47 -10.42 -8.10
N GLN A 139 -13.89 -10.77 -6.87
CA GLN A 139 -15.24 -10.47 -6.37
C GLN A 139 -15.49 -8.94 -6.34
N VAL A 140 -14.58 -8.18 -5.74
CA VAL A 140 -14.66 -6.71 -5.64
C VAL A 140 -14.70 -6.07 -7.04
N LEU A 141 -13.80 -6.51 -7.93
CA LEU A 141 -13.72 -5.96 -9.30
C LEU A 141 -14.93 -6.34 -10.14
N THR A 142 -15.48 -7.54 -9.97
CA THR A 142 -16.72 -7.95 -10.66
C THR A 142 -17.89 -7.06 -10.25
N ALA A 143 -18.00 -6.71 -8.97
CA ALA A 143 -19.01 -5.76 -8.51
C ALA A 143 -18.78 -4.36 -9.11
N ALA A 144 -17.53 -3.89 -9.15
CA ALA A 144 -17.18 -2.59 -9.73
C ALA A 144 -17.48 -2.51 -11.24
N VAL A 145 -17.26 -3.60 -11.99
CA VAL A 145 -17.54 -3.66 -13.44
C VAL A 145 -19.03 -3.75 -13.74
N ARG A 146 -19.85 -4.27 -12.81
CA ARG A 146 -21.31 -4.29 -12.94
C ARG A 146 -21.98 -2.96 -12.55
N SER A 147 -21.26 -2.04 -11.95
CA SER A 147 -21.77 -0.71 -11.62
C SER A 147 -22.08 0.09 -12.89
N PRO A 148 -23.12 0.98 -12.87
CA PRO A 148 -23.38 1.89 -13.97
C PRO A 148 -22.19 2.79 -14.33
N ASP A 149 -21.31 3.08 -13.38
CA ASP A 149 -20.11 3.91 -13.53
C ASP A 149 -18.85 3.08 -13.85
N ALA A 150 -19.02 1.87 -14.40
CA ALA A 150 -17.91 0.98 -14.73
C ALA A 150 -16.95 1.63 -15.72
N THR A 151 -15.66 1.68 -15.36
CA THR A 151 -14.60 2.26 -16.18
C THR A 151 -13.81 1.19 -16.92
N ALA A 152 -13.15 1.56 -18.03
CA ALA A 152 -12.19 0.69 -18.70
C ALA A 152 -11.07 0.23 -17.74
N LYS A 153 -10.63 1.12 -16.82
CA LYS A 153 -9.67 0.77 -15.77
C LYS A 153 -10.17 -0.38 -14.88
N ALA A 154 -11.44 -0.35 -14.44
CA ALA A 154 -12.02 -1.41 -13.63
C ALA A 154 -12.03 -2.75 -14.39
N ARG A 155 -12.38 -2.76 -15.68
CA ARG A 155 -12.35 -3.96 -16.53
C ARG A 155 -10.93 -4.48 -16.74
N GLN A 156 -9.96 -3.61 -16.99
CA GLN A 156 -8.56 -3.98 -17.12
C GLN A 156 -8.00 -4.57 -15.80
N ASN A 157 -8.36 -3.98 -14.67
CA ASN A 157 -7.97 -4.50 -13.36
C ASN A 157 -8.62 -5.86 -13.09
N LEU A 158 -9.90 -6.07 -13.49
CA LEU A 158 -10.55 -7.38 -13.38
C LEU A 158 -9.86 -8.42 -14.27
N GLY A 159 -9.52 -8.06 -15.52
CA GLY A 159 -8.77 -8.94 -16.41
C GLY A 159 -7.43 -9.37 -15.81
N LEU A 160 -6.68 -8.42 -15.22
CA LEU A 160 -5.42 -8.73 -14.56
C LEU A 160 -5.63 -9.59 -13.29
N ALA A 161 -6.64 -9.31 -12.47
CA ALA A 161 -6.94 -10.12 -11.28
C ALA A 161 -7.35 -11.56 -11.67
N LEU A 162 -8.12 -11.74 -12.75
CA LEU A 162 -8.44 -13.06 -13.32
C LEU A 162 -7.18 -13.78 -13.80
N ALA A 163 -6.25 -13.08 -14.45
CA ALA A 163 -4.99 -13.64 -14.87
C ALA A 163 -4.13 -14.08 -13.67
N LEU A 164 -4.06 -13.27 -12.61
CA LEU A 164 -3.36 -13.59 -11.36
C LEU A 164 -3.97 -14.80 -10.64
N SER A 165 -5.29 -15.03 -10.77
CA SER A 165 -5.97 -16.24 -10.26
C SER A 165 -5.89 -17.44 -11.19
N GLY A 166 -5.22 -17.33 -12.34
CA GLY A 166 -5.08 -18.40 -13.34
C GLY A 166 -6.25 -18.55 -14.31
N ASN A 167 -7.27 -17.68 -14.24
CA ASN A 167 -8.46 -17.70 -15.08
C ASN A 167 -8.20 -16.95 -16.41
N TRP A 168 -7.32 -17.52 -17.26
CA TRP A 168 -6.81 -16.87 -18.48
C TRP A 168 -7.87 -16.66 -19.55
N ILE A 169 -8.87 -17.55 -19.66
CA ILE A 169 -9.96 -17.45 -20.64
C ILE A 169 -10.84 -16.24 -20.33
N GLU A 170 -11.23 -16.11 -19.08
CA GLU A 170 -12.03 -14.98 -18.58
C GLU A 170 -11.24 -13.67 -18.64
N ALA A 171 -9.95 -13.71 -18.30
CA ALA A 171 -9.05 -12.56 -18.42
C ALA A 171 -9.00 -12.03 -19.86
N ARG A 172 -8.84 -12.92 -20.86
CA ARG A 172 -8.87 -12.58 -22.28
C ARG A 172 -10.23 -12.01 -22.72
N SER A 173 -11.31 -12.64 -22.26
CA SER A 173 -12.67 -12.16 -22.57
C SER A 173 -12.89 -10.75 -22.03
N MET A 174 -12.39 -10.45 -20.81
CA MET A 174 -12.47 -9.12 -20.21
C MET A 174 -11.66 -8.10 -20.99
N ALA A 175 -10.43 -8.43 -21.41
CA ALA A 175 -9.60 -7.56 -22.25
C ALA A 175 -10.29 -7.24 -23.59
N GLY A 176 -10.97 -8.21 -24.21
CA GLY A 176 -11.65 -8.08 -25.49
C GLY A 176 -12.90 -7.19 -25.47
N ILE A 177 -13.34 -6.69 -24.31
CA ILE A 177 -14.41 -5.70 -24.23
C ILE A 177 -13.94 -4.33 -24.74
N ASP A 178 -12.69 -3.96 -24.41
CA ASP A 178 -12.13 -2.65 -24.71
C ASP A 178 -11.08 -2.68 -25.82
N LEU A 179 -10.60 -3.86 -26.22
CA LEU A 179 -9.47 -4.08 -27.14
C LEU A 179 -9.88 -4.94 -28.33
N SER A 180 -9.20 -4.75 -29.45
CA SER A 180 -9.30 -5.68 -30.58
C SER A 180 -8.77 -7.10 -30.21
N PRO A 181 -9.13 -8.16 -30.96
CA PRO A 181 -8.67 -9.51 -30.64
C PRO A 181 -7.14 -9.62 -30.51
N THR A 182 -6.39 -8.98 -31.40
CA THR A 182 -4.92 -8.99 -31.38
C THR A 182 -4.37 -8.28 -30.14
N GLU A 183 -4.90 -7.08 -29.83
CA GLU A 183 -4.49 -6.32 -28.64
C GLU A 183 -4.86 -7.04 -27.33
N ALA A 184 -5.98 -7.76 -27.31
CA ALA A 184 -6.39 -8.57 -26.16
C ALA A 184 -5.40 -9.73 -25.94
N ASP A 185 -4.95 -10.40 -27.02
CA ASP A 185 -3.95 -11.47 -26.94
C ASP A 185 -2.60 -10.93 -26.43
N GLU A 186 -2.15 -9.79 -26.95
CA GLU A 186 -0.94 -9.10 -26.48
C GLU A 186 -1.05 -8.71 -24.99
N ARG A 187 -2.22 -8.22 -24.57
CA ARG A 187 -2.47 -7.85 -23.17
C ARG A 187 -2.41 -9.07 -22.25
N VAL A 188 -2.95 -10.20 -22.65
CA VAL A 188 -2.87 -11.45 -21.88
C VAL A 188 -1.43 -11.92 -21.75
N MET A 189 -0.63 -11.82 -22.83
CA MET A 189 0.81 -12.14 -22.75
C MET A 189 1.55 -11.20 -21.78
N GLN A 190 1.25 -9.91 -21.78
CA GLN A 190 1.79 -8.95 -20.81
C GLN A 190 1.41 -9.34 -19.37
N TRP A 191 0.15 -9.72 -19.12
CA TRP A 191 -0.30 -10.18 -17.82
C TRP A 191 0.38 -11.49 -17.40
N ALA A 192 0.64 -12.41 -18.35
CA ALA A 192 1.34 -13.66 -18.06
C ALA A 192 2.80 -13.41 -17.64
N ALA A 193 3.47 -12.45 -18.25
CA ALA A 193 4.80 -12.01 -17.85
C ALA A 193 4.77 -11.33 -16.48
N PHE A 194 3.78 -10.46 -16.24
CA PHE A 194 3.58 -9.75 -14.98
C PHE A 194 3.23 -10.68 -13.79
N ALA A 195 2.49 -11.78 -14.07
CA ALA A 195 2.06 -12.75 -13.04
C ALA A 195 3.20 -13.65 -12.51
N LYS A 196 4.39 -13.59 -13.12
CA LYS A 196 5.55 -14.41 -12.74
C LYS A 196 6.76 -13.53 -12.37
N PRO A 197 6.65 -12.66 -11.34
CA PRO A 197 7.78 -11.85 -10.91
C PRO A 197 8.79 -12.72 -10.13
N ASP A 198 10.07 -12.35 -10.19
CA ASP A 198 11.09 -12.94 -9.33
C ASP A 198 10.87 -12.52 -7.86
N HIS A 199 10.42 -11.28 -7.67
CA HIS A 199 10.11 -10.71 -6.34
C HIS A 199 8.84 -9.85 -6.39
N ALA A 200 8.10 -9.78 -5.27
CA ALA A 200 6.92 -8.92 -5.14
C ALA A 200 7.23 -7.42 -5.39
N SER A 201 8.44 -6.98 -5.01
CA SER A 201 8.94 -5.64 -5.29
C SER A 201 8.99 -5.33 -6.78
N ASP A 202 9.37 -6.29 -7.62
CA ASP A 202 9.47 -6.09 -9.07
C ASP A 202 8.09 -5.97 -9.71
N GLN A 203 7.11 -6.72 -9.21
CA GLN A 203 5.73 -6.64 -9.66
C GLN A 203 5.13 -5.27 -9.36
N ILE A 204 5.28 -4.77 -8.14
CA ILE A 204 4.79 -3.44 -7.76
C ILE A 204 5.59 -2.33 -8.46
N ALA A 205 6.90 -2.50 -8.62
CA ALA A 205 7.73 -1.55 -9.37
C ALA A 205 7.27 -1.43 -10.82
N ALA A 206 6.98 -2.55 -11.49
CA ALA A 206 6.43 -2.57 -12.85
C ALA A 206 5.05 -1.90 -12.92
N LEU A 207 4.16 -2.16 -11.95
CA LEU A 207 2.83 -1.55 -11.86
C LEU A 207 2.91 -0.02 -11.72
N LEU A 208 3.86 0.47 -10.92
CA LEU A 208 4.03 1.90 -10.62
C LEU A 208 4.95 2.63 -11.61
N GLY A 209 5.58 1.90 -12.55
CA GLY A 209 6.54 2.45 -13.49
C GLY A 209 7.82 2.98 -12.82
N VAL A 210 8.28 2.32 -11.76
CA VAL A 210 9.50 2.68 -11.02
C VAL A 210 10.49 1.51 -11.03
N LYS A 211 11.70 1.73 -10.54
CA LYS A 211 12.69 0.65 -10.31
C LYS A 211 12.83 0.41 -8.82
N ALA A 212 12.73 -0.84 -8.39
CA ALA A 212 13.01 -1.21 -7.01
C ALA A 212 14.46 -0.84 -6.66
N ALA A 213 14.66 -0.20 -5.52
CA ALA A 213 15.96 0.24 -5.04
C ALA A 213 16.30 -0.43 -3.71
N LYS A 214 17.60 -0.51 -3.39
CA LYS A 214 18.03 -0.92 -2.05
C LYS A 214 17.50 0.07 -1.02
N ASP A 215 16.75 -0.42 -0.05
CA ASP A 215 16.07 0.40 0.94
C ASP A 215 16.42 -0.03 2.37
N PRO A 216 17.19 0.78 3.11
CA PRO A 216 17.51 0.51 4.51
C PRO A 216 16.35 0.85 5.47
N GLY A 217 15.22 1.34 4.96
CA GLY A 217 14.12 1.89 5.73
C GLY A 217 14.20 3.41 5.91
N GLN A 218 13.14 3.99 6.47
CA GLN A 218 13.08 5.40 6.82
C GLN A 218 14.07 5.71 7.94
N PRO A 219 14.80 6.86 7.89
CA PRO A 219 15.64 7.28 9.00
C PRO A 219 14.88 7.33 10.33
N VAL A 220 15.43 6.72 11.39
CA VAL A 220 14.77 6.63 12.70
C VAL A 220 14.38 8.00 13.24
N ALA A 221 15.20 9.02 13.01
CA ALA A 221 14.93 10.41 13.43
C ALA A 221 13.66 11.01 12.78
N LEU A 222 13.19 10.46 11.69
CA LEU A 222 11.98 10.90 10.98
C LEU A 222 10.73 10.09 11.36
N ALA A 223 10.85 9.03 12.14
CA ALA A 223 9.69 8.27 12.61
C ALA A 223 8.78 9.18 13.46
N LEU A 224 7.45 9.06 13.28
CA LEU A 224 6.48 9.93 13.97
C LEU A 224 6.61 9.87 15.51
N ASN A 225 6.98 8.71 16.04
CA ASN A 225 7.17 8.48 17.47
C ASN A 225 8.66 8.51 17.88
N ALA A 226 9.55 9.02 17.01
CA ALA A 226 10.93 9.23 17.41
C ALA A 226 10.91 10.26 18.56
N SER A 227 11.26 9.83 19.76
CA SER A 227 11.52 10.75 20.86
C SER A 227 12.59 11.72 20.36
N VAL A 228 12.27 13.01 20.35
CA VAL A 228 13.29 14.03 20.08
C VAL A 228 14.40 13.73 21.07
N PRO A 229 15.64 13.44 20.66
CA PRO A 229 16.71 13.32 21.63
C PRO A 229 16.81 14.69 22.30
N VAL A 230 16.32 14.77 23.53
CA VAL A 230 16.63 15.88 24.39
C VAL A 230 18.14 15.91 24.40
N ALA A 231 18.73 16.97 23.85
CA ALA A 231 20.15 17.20 23.93
C ALA A 231 20.49 17.16 25.42
N VAL A 232 20.96 16.02 25.87
CA VAL A 232 21.49 15.85 27.21
C VAL A 232 22.71 16.74 27.25
N ALA A 233 22.53 17.95 27.82
CA ALA A 233 23.62 18.79 28.20
C ALA A 233 24.57 17.90 29.01
N LYS A 234 25.80 17.81 28.54
CA LYS A 234 26.88 17.02 29.10
C LYS A 234 26.97 17.28 30.59
N ALA A 235 26.28 16.46 31.39
CA ALA A 235 26.43 16.47 32.83
C ALA A 235 27.74 15.74 33.11
N GLU A 236 28.65 16.43 33.78
CA GLU A 236 29.90 15.86 34.30
C GLU A 236 29.57 14.65 35.18
N PRO A 237 30.39 13.60 35.19
CA PRO A 237 30.12 12.41 35.97
C PRO A 237 30.25 12.75 37.49
N VAL A 238 29.13 12.80 38.17
CA VAL A 238 29.12 12.77 39.64
C VAL A 238 29.57 11.40 40.06
N GLN A 239 30.71 11.31 40.74
CA GLN A 239 31.19 10.07 41.37
C GLN A 239 30.20 9.67 42.48
N VAL A 240 29.40 8.64 42.21
CA VAL A 240 28.57 7.99 43.22
C VAL A 240 29.45 6.94 43.92
N SER A 241 29.75 7.23 45.21
CA SER A 241 30.40 6.28 46.09
C SER A 241 29.59 4.98 46.20
N GLN A 242 30.27 3.85 46.02
CA GLN A 242 29.66 2.52 46.11
C GLN A 242 29.14 2.23 47.53
N PRO A 243 27.89 1.73 47.67
CA PRO A 243 27.47 1.13 48.92
C PRO A 243 27.97 -0.31 49.06
N VAL A 244 28.46 -0.63 50.27
CA VAL A 244 28.91 -1.93 50.72
C VAL A 244 27.80 -2.99 50.61
N PRO A 245 28.04 -4.24 50.15
CA PRO A 245 27.00 -5.26 50.05
C PRO A 245 26.58 -5.79 51.40
N ALA A 246 25.30 -5.62 51.74
CA ALA A 246 24.67 -6.32 52.87
C ALA A 246 24.26 -7.74 52.44
N ALA A 247 24.58 -8.72 53.24
CA ALA A 247 24.27 -10.14 53.04
C ALA A 247 22.78 -10.40 53.02
N VAL A 248 22.29 -11.12 51.99
CA VAL A 248 20.90 -11.57 51.89
C VAL A 248 20.79 -12.98 52.44
N PRO A 249 19.87 -13.30 53.35
CA PRO A 249 19.64 -14.68 53.77
C PRO A 249 18.90 -15.48 52.68
N ALA A 250 19.34 -16.72 52.52
CA ALA A 250 18.80 -17.71 51.57
C ALA A 250 17.31 -17.98 51.86
N SER A 251 16.47 -17.73 50.89
CA SER A 251 15.06 -18.15 50.91
C SER A 251 14.89 -19.56 50.30
N ALA A 252 14.11 -20.40 50.98
CA ALA A 252 13.77 -21.77 50.61
C ALA A 252 13.00 -21.87 49.27
N PRO A 253 13.03 -23.00 48.55
CA PRO A 253 12.36 -23.17 47.25
C PRO A 253 10.85 -23.25 47.43
N VAL A 254 10.12 -22.33 46.75
CA VAL A 254 8.66 -22.40 46.62
C VAL A 254 8.34 -23.42 45.54
N VAL A 255 7.65 -24.50 45.91
CA VAL A 255 7.05 -25.44 44.98
C VAL A 255 5.88 -24.78 44.28
N VAL A 256 6.02 -24.47 43.01
CA VAL A 256 4.89 -23.94 42.19
C VAL A 256 4.10 -25.14 41.70
N ALA A 257 2.89 -25.31 42.22
CA ALA A 257 1.91 -26.30 41.74
C ALA A 257 1.49 -25.91 40.30
N SER A 258 1.69 -26.82 39.36
CA SER A 258 1.25 -26.68 37.96
C SER A 258 -0.28 -26.63 37.90
N VAL A 259 -0.83 -25.48 37.51
CA VAL A 259 -2.23 -25.35 37.15
C VAL A 259 -2.43 -25.92 35.73
N PRO A 260 -3.34 -26.84 35.45
CA PRO A 260 -3.57 -27.37 34.11
C PRO A 260 -4.15 -26.25 33.24
N SER A 261 -3.55 -26.01 32.10
CA SER A 261 -4.04 -25.10 31.07
C SER A 261 -5.43 -25.53 30.60
N PRO A 262 -6.40 -24.60 30.41
CA PRO A 262 -7.70 -24.95 29.84
C PRO A 262 -7.51 -25.39 28.39
N VAL A 263 -7.99 -26.60 28.09
CA VAL A 263 -8.03 -27.18 26.75
C VAL A 263 -8.99 -26.33 25.92
N ALA A 264 -8.44 -25.66 24.87
CA ALA A 264 -9.25 -24.90 23.93
C ALA A 264 -10.29 -25.82 23.26
N PRO A 265 -11.54 -25.38 23.08
CA PRO A 265 -12.55 -26.17 22.40
C PRO A 265 -12.15 -26.42 20.95
N ARG A 266 -12.04 -27.71 20.59
CA ARG A 266 -11.75 -28.14 19.23
C ARG A 266 -13.01 -27.91 18.39
N ILE A 267 -12.98 -26.91 17.50
CA ILE A 267 -14.06 -26.68 16.54
C ILE A 267 -14.00 -27.82 15.51
N VAL A 268 -14.97 -28.72 15.56
CA VAL A 268 -15.17 -29.77 14.54
C VAL A 268 -16.09 -29.18 13.48
N PHE A 269 -15.54 -28.91 12.29
CA PHE A 269 -16.36 -28.54 11.14
C PHE A 269 -17.16 -29.77 10.68
N ALA A 270 -18.49 -29.65 10.59
CA ALA A 270 -19.32 -30.63 9.93
C ALA A 270 -18.94 -30.74 8.44
N PRO A 271 -18.99 -31.94 7.82
CA PRO A 271 -18.67 -32.08 6.41
C PRO A 271 -19.61 -31.20 5.58
N ARG A 272 -19.04 -30.41 4.67
CA ARG A 272 -19.76 -29.57 3.70
C ARG A 272 -20.64 -30.51 2.85
N VAL A 273 -21.94 -30.36 2.94
CA VAL A 273 -22.88 -30.95 1.97
C VAL A 273 -22.73 -30.16 0.70
N GLU A 274 -22.13 -30.76 -0.33
CA GLU A 274 -22.03 -30.20 -1.67
C GLU A 274 -23.44 -30.07 -2.26
N VAL A 275 -23.98 -28.85 -2.28
CA VAL A 275 -25.22 -28.57 -2.99
C VAL A 275 -24.83 -28.44 -4.47
N VAL A 276 -25.00 -29.53 -5.21
CA VAL A 276 -24.89 -29.54 -6.68
C VAL A 276 -26.04 -28.70 -7.23
N GLN A 277 -25.79 -27.44 -7.54
CA GLN A 277 -26.74 -26.64 -8.31
C GLN A 277 -26.80 -27.22 -9.72
N ALA A 278 -27.99 -27.72 -10.10
CA ALA A 278 -28.25 -28.12 -11.48
C ALA A 278 -28.05 -26.89 -12.40
N VAL A 279 -27.08 -26.98 -13.30
CA VAL A 279 -26.86 -25.97 -14.34
C VAL A 279 -28.08 -25.96 -15.25
N PRO A 280 -28.82 -24.83 -15.39
CA PRO A 280 -29.94 -24.77 -16.33
C PRO A 280 -29.42 -25.02 -17.77
N PRO A 281 -30.19 -25.69 -18.64
CA PRO A 281 -29.76 -25.99 -19.99
C PRO A 281 -29.43 -24.71 -20.75
N ALA A 282 -28.32 -24.71 -21.46
CA ALA A 282 -27.83 -23.59 -22.26
C ALA A 282 -28.91 -23.11 -23.24
N ILE A 283 -29.28 -21.84 -23.18
CA ILE A 283 -30.17 -21.22 -24.15
C ILE A 283 -29.46 -21.20 -25.49
N PRO A 284 -30.03 -21.81 -26.56
CA PRO A 284 -29.37 -21.86 -27.86
C PRO A 284 -29.25 -20.46 -28.45
N TYR A 285 -28.00 -20.02 -28.67
CA TYR A 285 -27.69 -18.76 -29.32
C TYR A 285 -28.15 -18.81 -30.80
N LYS A 286 -29.22 -18.08 -31.16
CA LYS A 286 -29.60 -17.89 -32.56
C LYS A 286 -28.63 -16.89 -33.21
N ARG A 287 -27.77 -17.38 -34.11
CA ARG A 287 -26.95 -16.53 -34.97
C ARG A 287 -27.85 -15.57 -35.75
N PRO A 288 -27.58 -14.28 -35.82
CA PRO A 288 -28.28 -13.38 -36.72
C PRO A 288 -27.95 -13.81 -38.15
N VAL A 289 -29.00 -14.03 -38.96
CA VAL A 289 -28.88 -14.30 -40.41
C VAL A 289 -28.48 -12.98 -41.06
N VAL A 290 -27.23 -12.88 -41.50
CA VAL A 290 -26.81 -11.77 -42.37
C VAL A 290 -27.39 -12.05 -43.76
N THR A 291 -28.50 -11.38 -44.10
CA THR A 291 -29.02 -11.35 -45.47
C THR A 291 -28.06 -10.50 -46.30
N ALA A 292 -27.30 -11.20 -47.19
CA ALA A 292 -26.52 -10.55 -48.25
C ALA A 292 -27.46 -9.71 -49.14
N ARG A 293 -27.19 -8.42 -49.20
CA ARG A 293 -27.90 -7.52 -50.13
C ARG A 293 -27.35 -7.76 -51.52
N ALA A 294 -28.27 -8.19 -52.40
CA ALA A 294 -27.96 -8.48 -53.80
C ALA A 294 -27.61 -7.19 -54.58
N ASP A 295 -26.68 -7.34 -55.46
CA ASP A 295 -26.23 -6.56 -56.60
C ASP A 295 -27.05 -5.34 -57.01
N VAL A 296 -26.36 -4.19 -57.08
CA VAL A 296 -26.74 -3.10 -57.95
C VAL A 296 -25.92 -3.17 -59.22
N ALA A 297 -26.63 -3.48 -60.35
CA ALA A 297 -26.07 -3.51 -61.69
C ALA A 297 -25.60 -2.10 -62.13
N PRO A 298 -24.54 -1.99 -62.97
CA PRO A 298 -24.08 -0.72 -63.51
C PRO A 298 -25.03 -0.23 -64.60
N ARG A 299 -25.53 1.00 -64.48
CA ARG A 299 -26.20 1.72 -65.59
C ARG A 299 -25.14 2.24 -66.56
N ARG A 300 -25.43 2.04 -67.83
CA ARG A 300 -24.70 2.59 -69.00
C ARG A 300 -24.69 4.10 -68.99
#